data_ac9d8f5e0999fbbef8702f525715e0e6
#
_entry.id   ac9d8f5e0999fbbef8702f525715e0e6
#
_cell.length_a   1.000
_cell.length_b   1.000
_cell.length_c   1.000
_cell.angle_alpha   90.00
_cell.angle_beta   90.00
_cell.angle_gamma   90.00
#
_symmetry.space_group_name_H-M   'P 1'
#
loop_
_entity.id
_entity.type
_entity.pdbx_description
1 polymer ?
#
loop_
_entity_poly.entity_id
_entity_poly.type
_entity_poly.pdbx_seq_one_letter_code
_entity_poly.pdbx_strand_id
1 'polypeptide(L)'
;MKKKIIGYDAKRIVRNGTGLGSYGRTLINDLAPLMPETNLRLYAPDAGRDDLRNQVELRDNVQFCYPDHLRFRLQRDWWRVKGVVKDLKADGVELYHGLSGELPSGLAVAGIPSIVTIHDLIFLRHPEFYPAIDVFFYKRKFYQTLREATRIIAISECTKRDILYYGDFPEDKIDLVYQSCSTRFSQSVSSSLIEEARRKYQLPQRYILNVGTVEVRKNILLGIRTMAKLPSELHLVIVGRQTKYQKKLDAEIKRLGIGARIHFLQGVPNDLLAAIYNQAEAFIYPSRYEGFGIPIIEAIQSGLPVVAATGSCLEEAGGPDCLYVGPDDVESNAAAILSAIENRKEMVSKSKLYVKRFENQDVASQVLEVYNKV
;
A
#
# COMPACT_ATOMS: atom_id res chain seq x y z
N MET A 1 22.66 -30.29 8.61
CA MET A 1 22.46 -29.14 9.57
C MET A 1 20.97 -28.85 9.67
N LYS A 2 20.45 -28.45 10.84
CA LYS A 2 19.04 -28.05 10.97
C LYS A 2 18.88 -26.71 10.27
N LYS A 3 17.92 -26.61 9.31
CA LYS A 3 17.66 -25.35 8.60
C LYS A 3 17.08 -24.32 9.57
N LYS A 4 17.52 -23.06 9.46
CA LYS A 4 16.93 -21.90 10.19
C LYS A 4 15.43 -21.80 9.85
N ILE A 5 14.61 -21.41 10.79
CA ILE A 5 13.16 -21.26 10.58
C ILE A 5 12.75 -19.82 10.89
N ILE A 6 12.15 -19.15 9.91
CA ILE A 6 11.55 -17.82 10.08
C ILE A 6 10.03 -17.93 9.95
N GLY A 7 9.33 -17.42 10.96
CA GLY A 7 7.87 -17.36 10.99
C GLY A 7 7.34 -16.03 10.48
N TYR A 8 6.22 -16.04 9.77
CA TYR A 8 5.56 -14.84 9.21
C TYR A 8 4.09 -14.78 9.56
N ASP A 9 3.55 -13.59 9.87
CA ASP A 9 2.10 -13.36 9.93
C ASP A 9 1.51 -13.40 8.51
N ALA A 10 0.84 -14.49 8.16
CA ALA A 10 0.25 -14.70 6.85
C ALA A 10 -1.26 -14.38 6.76
N LYS A 11 -1.89 -13.82 7.81
CA LYS A 11 -3.32 -13.48 7.75
C LYS A 11 -3.67 -12.57 6.57
N ARG A 12 -2.86 -11.54 6.31
CA ARG A 12 -3.08 -10.62 5.18
C ARG A 12 -2.74 -11.27 3.84
N ILE A 13 -1.76 -12.15 3.80
CA ILE A 13 -1.39 -12.92 2.60
C ILE A 13 -2.61 -13.67 2.05
N VAL A 14 -3.33 -14.39 2.90
CA VAL A 14 -4.44 -15.27 2.49
C VAL A 14 -5.82 -14.59 2.45
N ARG A 15 -5.98 -13.38 3.01
CA ARG A 15 -7.30 -12.74 3.15
C ARG A 15 -7.41 -11.33 2.55
N ASN A 16 -6.30 -10.68 2.25
CA ASN A 16 -6.30 -9.29 1.79
C ASN A 16 -5.84 -9.20 0.33
N GLY A 17 -6.75 -8.79 -0.56
CA GLY A 17 -6.48 -8.56 -1.98
C GLY A 17 -5.92 -7.17 -2.30
N THR A 18 -5.67 -6.30 -1.29
CA THR A 18 -5.14 -4.95 -1.47
C THR A 18 -3.65 -4.86 -1.11
N GLY A 19 -3.08 -3.66 -1.07
CA GLY A 19 -1.65 -3.40 -0.90
C GLY A 19 -0.95 -4.21 0.19
N LEU A 20 -1.53 -4.31 1.41
CA LEU A 20 -0.92 -5.07 2.52
C LEU A 20 -0.77 -6.57 2.22
N GLY A 21 -1.78 -7.17 1.58
CA GLY A 21 -1.69 -8.59 1.19
C GLY A 21 -0.74 -8.80 0.02
N SER A 22 -0.75 -7.89 -0.96
CA SER A 22 0.18 -7.92 -2.09
C SER A 22 1.62 -7.82 -1.63
N TYR A 23 1.93 -6.86 -0.74
CA TYR A 23 3.26 -6.73 -0.12
C TYR A 23 3.73 -8.06 0.49
N GLY A 24 2.91 -8.69 1.33
CA GLY A 24 3.30 -9.95 1.97
C GLY A 24 3.56 -11.09 0.96
N ARG A 25 2.71 -11.24 -0.07
CA ARG A 25 2.89 -12.28 -1.10
C ARG A 25 4.15 -12.04 -1.93
N THR A 26 4.36 -10.81 -2.40
CA THR A 26 5.56 -10.45 -3.16
C THR A 26 6.82 -10.65 -2.32
N LEU A 27 6.84 -10.16 -1.08
CA LEU A 27 8.02 -10.31 -0.21
C LEU A 27 8.37 -11.78 0.04
N ILE A 28 7.41 -12.66 0.28
CA ILE A 28 7.68 -14.10 0.47
C ILE A 28 8.23 -14.74 -0.81
N ASN A 29 7.64 -14.42 -1.96
CA ASN A 29 8.10 -14.96 -3.25
C ASN A 29 9.54 -14.53 -3.57
N ASP A 30 9.89 -13.28 -3.22
CA ASP A 30 11.22 -12.74 -3.48
C ASP A 30 12.26 -13.22 -2.44
N LEU A 31 11.88 -13.40 -1.16
CA LEU A 31 12.77 -13.90 -0.11
C LEU A 31 13.10 -15.41 -0.28
N ALA A 32 12.12 -16.21 -0.70
CA ALA A 32 12.28 -17.66 -0.75
C ALA A 32 13.48 -18.13 -1.58
N PRO A 33 13.75 -17.62 -2.80
CA PRO A 33 14.94 -17.98 -3.57
C PRO A 33 16.25 -17.43 -3.01
N LEU A 34 16.23 -16.33 -2.25
CA LEU A 34 17.41 -15.76 -1.61
C LEU A 34 17.85 -16.54 -0.37
N MET A 35 16.95 -17.35 0.19
CA MET A 35 17.15 -18.07 1.45
C MET A 35 16.89 -19.58 1.32
N PRO A 36 17.54 -20.31 0.40
CA PRO A 36 17.22 -21.72 0.11
C PRO A 36 17.45 -22.65 1.31
N GLU A 37 18.36 -22.28 2.22
CA GLU A 37 18.68 -23.02 3.44
C GLU A 37 17.85 -22.60 4.66
N THR A 38 16.84 -21.71 4.47
CA THR A 38 15.95 -21.23 5.55
C THR A 38 14.52 -21.65 5.23
N ASN A 39 13.82 -22.21 6.19
CA ASN A 39 12.40 -22.52 6.08
C ASN A 39 11.55 -21.29 6.44
N LEU A 40 10.73 -20.84 5.49
CA LEU A 40 9.76 -19.74 5.67
C LEU A 40 8.41 -20.35 6.03
N ARG A 41 8.00 -20.19 7.28
CA ARG A 41 6.71 -20.68 7.79
C ARG A 41 5.68 -19.58 7.88
N LEU A 42 4.60 -19.71 7.12
CA LEU A 42 3.54 -18.73 6.95
C LEU A 42 2.37 -19.06 7.87
N TYR A 43 2.32 -18.44 9.05
CA TYR A 43 1.28 -18.69 10.06
C TYR A 43 0.01 -17.89 9.74
N ALA A 44 -1.06 -18.59 9.40
CA ALA A 44 -2.36 -18.01 9.11
C ALA A 44 -3.46 -18.65 9.96
N PRO A 45 -4.51 -17.90 10.36
CA PRO A 45 -5.59 -18.44 11.19
C PRO A 45 -6.45 -19.48 10.47
N ASP A 46 -6.39 -19.53 9.16
CA ASP A 46 -7.01 -20.50 8.24
C ASP A 46 -6.47 -20.32 6.81
N ALA A 47 -6.91 -21.17 5.88
CA ALA A 47 -6.45 -21.17 4.49
C ALA A 47 -6.86 -19.91 3.71
N GLY A 48 -7.86 -19.14 4.19
CA GLY A 48 -8.31 -17.90 3.55
C GLY A 48 -8.90 -18.13 2.16
N ARG A 49 -8.55 -17.25 1.23
CA ARG A 49 -9.00 -17.27 -0.16
C ARG A 49 -7.97 -17.96 -1.05
N ASP A 50 -8.41 -18.91 -1.87
CA ASP A 50 -7.54 -19.67 -2.77
C ASP A 50 -6.88 -18.80 -3.83
N ASP A 51 -7.61 -17.85 -4.40
CA ASP A 51 -7.09 -16.91 -5.40
C ASP A 51 -5.97 -16.01 -4.87
N LEU A 52 -5.91 -15.77 -3.58
CA LEU A 52 -4.83 -15.01 -2.93
C LEU A 52 -3.70 -15.93 -2.48
N ARG A 53 -4.03 -17.09 -1.89
CA ARG A 53 -3.03 -18.05 -1.43
C ARG A 53 -2.18 -18.59 -2.58
N ASN A 54 -2.81 -18.85 -3.71
CA ASN A 54 -2.14 -19.39 -4.92
C ASN A 54 -1.21 -18.36 -5.60
N GLN A 55 -1.19 -17.11 -5.15
CA GLN A 55 -0.18 -16.11 -5.58
C GLN A 55 1.15 -16.26 -4.82
N VAL A 56 1.20 -17.08 -3.77
CA VAL A 56 2.46 -17.47 -3.12
C VAL A 56 3.02 -18.66 -3.85
N GLU A 57 4.25 -18.53 -4.35
CA GLU A 57 4.99 -19.62 -4.97
C GLU A 57 5.45 -20.60 -3.89
N LEU A 58 4.79 -21.77 -3.83
CA LEU A 58 5.20 -22.83 -2.93
C LEU A 58 6.51 -23.45 -3.45
N ARG A 59 7.58 -23.25 -2.69
CA ARG A 59 8.90 -23.85 -2.88
C ARG A 59 9.18 -24.82 -1.73
N ASP A 60 10.19 -25.65 -1.84
CA ASP A 60 10.58 -26.62 -0.79
C ASP A 60 10.82 -25.99 0.58
N ASN A 61 11.17 -24.70 0.59
CA ASN A 61 11.43 -23.94 1.80
C ASN A 61 10.27 -23.03 2.23
N VAL A 62 9.09 -23.09 1.59
CA VAL A 62 7.91 -22.24 1.93
C VAL A 62 6.73 -23.14 2.31
N GLN A 63 6.19 -22.93 3.52
CA GLN A 63 5.08 -23.72 4.03
C GLN A 63 4.06 -22.85 4.77
N PHE A 64 2.77 -23.03 4.46
CA PHE A 64 1.68 -22.50 5.28
C PHE A 64 1.48 -23.35 6.54
N CYS A 65 1.31 -22.66 7.68
CA CYS A 65 1.04 -23.24 8.98
C CYS A 65 -0.30 -22.74 9.50
N TYR A 66 -1.17 -23.64 9.89
CA TYR A 66 -2.50 -23.34 10.41
C TYR A 66 -2.69 -23.94 11.79
N PRO A 67 -3.50 -23.31 12.68
CA PRO A 67 -3.78 -23.88 13.98
C PRO A 67 -4.66 -25.13 13.84
N ASP A 68 -4.37 -26.16 14.60
CA ASP A 68 -5.19 -27.37 14.68
C ASP A 68 -6.50 -27.08 15.41
N HIS A 69 -7.60 -27.65 14.88
CA HIS A 69 -8.92 -27.75 15.54
C HIS A 69 -9.63 -26.45 15.95
N LEU A 70 -9.25 -25.25 15.45
CA LEU A 70 -9.95 -24.01 15.75
C LEU A 70 -11.19 -23.82 14.85
N ARG A 71 -12.38 -24.07 15.42
CA ARG A 71 -13.67 -23.99 14.70
C ARG A 71 -14.24 -22.57 14.65
N PHE A 72 -14.07 -21.78 15.69
CA PHE A 72 -14.72 -20.47 15.83
C PHE A 72 -13.78 -19.30 15.50
N ARG A 73 -14.35 -18.24 14.94
CA ARG A 73 -13.61 -17.01 14.60
C ARG A 73 -12.85 -16.42 15.80
N LEU A 74 -13.50 -16.36 16.97
CA LEU A 74 -12.88 -15.82 18.19
C LEU A 74 -11.64 -16.62 18.62
N GLN A 75 -11.66 -17.95 18.48
CA GLN A 75 -10.51 -18.80 18.78
C GLN A 75 -9.34 -18.52 17.82
N ARG A 76 -9.62 -18.34 16.52
CA ARG A 76 -8.64 -18.01 15.50
C ARG A 76 -8.04 -16.62 15.70
N ASP A 77 -8.86 -15.64 16.08
CA ASP A 77 -8.39 -14.29 16.38
C ASP A 77 -7.52 -14.30 17.66
N TRP A 78 -7.90 -15.04 18.70
CA TRP A 78 -7.10 -15.22 19.91
C TRP A 78 -5.77 -15.95 19.63
N TRP A 79 -5.82 -17.03 18.82
CA TRP A 79 -4.62 -17.77 18.45
C TRP A 79 -3.61 -16.85 17.76
N ARG A 80 -4.06 -16.03 16.82
CA ARG A 80 -3.17 -15.07 16.13
C ARG A 80 -2.54 -14.05 17.09
N VAL A 81 -3.28 -13.60 18.10
CA VAL A 81 -2.81 -12.56 19.04
C VAL A 81 -1.85 -13.12 20.09
N LYS A 82 -2.01 -14.39 20.50
CA LYS A 82 -1.23 -14.99 21.59
C LYS A 82 -0.91 -16.47 21.37
N GLY A 83 -1.88 -17.28 20.94
CA GLY A 83 -1.74 -18.74 20.85
C GLY A 83 -0.64 -19.19 19.91
N VAL A 84 -0.42 -18.47 18.81
CA VAL A 84 0.60 -18.78 17.80
C VAL A 84 2.01 -18.87 18.39
N VAL A 85 2.31 -18.17 19.48
CA VAL A 85 3.64 -18.20 20.12
C VAL A 85 3.98 -19.61 20.61
N LYS A 86 3.00 -20.40 21.03
CA LYS A 86 3.20 -21.79 21.40
C LYS A 86 3.64 -22.63 20.19
N ASP A 87 2.99 -22.42 19.05
CA ASP A 87 3.29 -23.15 17.82
C ASP A 87 4.66 -22.73 17.27
N LEU A 88 4.99 -21.42 17.32
CA LEU A 88 6.31 -20.91 16.94
C LEU A 88 7.43 -21.58 17.75
N LYS A 89 7.24 -21.75 19.08
CA LYS A 89 8.21 -22.46 19.93
C LYS A 89 8.31 -23.93 19.59
N ALA A 90 7.18 -24.60 19.40
CA ALA A 90 7.15 -26.03 19.04
C ALA A 90 7.83 -26.30 17.69
N ASP A 91 7.67 -25.41 16.75
CA ASP A 91 8.29 -25.46 15.45
C ASP A 91 9.77 -25.05 15.45
N GLY A 92 10.26 -24.45 16.53
CA GLY A 92 11.62 -23.97 16.65
C GLY A 92 11.91 -22.74 15.80
N VAL A 93 10.93 -21.81 15.71
CA VAL A 93 11.09 -20.53 15.01
C VAL A 93 12.14 -19.67 15.70
N GLU A 94 13.12 -19.21 14.94
CA GLU A 94 14.27 -18.42 15.43
C GLU A 94 14.10 -16.93 15.21
N LEU A 95 13.20 -16.51 14.28
CA LEU A 95 12.83 -15.13 14.02
C LEU A 95 11.37 -15.08 13.60
N TYR A 96 10.61 -14.10 14.07
CA TYR A 96 9.23 -13.87 13.62
C TYR A 96 9.07 -12.50 12.96
N HIS A 97 8.45 -12.45 11.77
CA HIS A 97 8.18 -11.21 11.04
C HIS A 97 6.68 -10.93 10.91
N GLY A 98 6.20 -9.87 11.59
CA GLY A 98 4.86 -9.31 11.43
C GLY A 98 4.78 -8.40 10.22
N LEU A 99 4.14 -8.86 9.15
CA LEU A 99 4.13 -8.18 7.83
C LEU A 99 3.17 -6.98 7.75
N SER A 100 2.35 -6.73 8.77
CA SER A 100 1.25 -5.75 8.67
C SER A 100 0.99 -4.97 9.96
N GLY A 101 2.03 -4.50 10.62
CA GLY A 101 1.96 -3.60 11.78
C GLY A 101 1.54 -4.28 13.08
N GLU A 102 1.46 -5.61 13.15
CA GLU A 102 1.04 -6.34 14.35
C GLU A 102 2.01 -7.49 14.66
N LEU A 103 2.30 -7.68 15.96
CA LEU A 103 3.00 -8.84 16.50
C LEU A 103 2.13 -9.55 17.53
N PRO A 104 2.22 -10.89 17.64
CA PRO A 104 1.57 -11.62 18.72
C PRO A 104 2.23 -11.29 20.07
N SER A 105 1.44 -11.36 21.13
CA SER A 105 1.89 -11.12 22.51
C SER A 105 2.64 -12.33 23.04
N GLY A 106 3.81 -12.09 23.64
CA GLY A 106 4.61 -13.10 24.32
C GLY A 106 5.83 -13.58 23.52
N LEU A 107 6.17 -12.95 22.39
CA LEU A 107 7.39 -13.27 21.63
C LEU A 107 8.65 -12.97 22.46
N ALA A 108 8.72 -11.80 23.09
CA ALA A 108 9.84 -11.40 23.95
C ALA A 108 10.04 -12.39 25.12
N VAL A 109 8.96 -12.76 25.79
CA VAL A 109 8.99 -13.76 26.89
C VAL A 109 9.38 -15.16 26.38
N ALA A 110 9.00 -15.47 25.14
CA ALA A 110 9.35 -16.74 24.50
C ALA A 110 10.83 -16.80 24.04
N GLY A 111 11.53 -15.65 24.05
CA GLY A 111 12.90 -15.53 23.54
C GLY A 111 12.96 -15.64 22.02
N ILE A 112 11.86 -15.29 21.30
CA ILE A 112 11.81 -15.29 19.86
C ILE A 112 12.00 -13.84 19.38
N PRO A 113 13.16 -13.50 18.79
CA PRO A 113 13.37 -12.20 18.17
C PRO A 113 12.30 -11.90 17.13
N SER A 114 11.91 -10.62 17.02
CA SER A 114 10.82 -10.26 16.13
C SER A 114 11.04 -8.95 15.39
N ILE A 115 10.61 -8.93 14.14
CA ILE A 115 10.60 -7.77 13.28
C ILE A 115 9.14 -7.47 12.90
N VAL A 116 8.81 -6.20 12.76
CA VAL A 116 7.50 -5.79 12.25
C VAL A 116 7.65 -4.75 11.14
N THR A 117 6.97 -4.96 10.02
CA THR A 117 6.80 -3.92 9.00
C THR A 117 5.59 -3.06 9.34
N ILE A 118 5.81 -1.76 9.55
CA ILE A 118 4.77 -0.76 9.78
C ILE A 118 4.56 0.02 8.48
N HIS A 119 3.33 -0.05 7.95
CA HIS A 119 2.97 0.59 6.69
C HIS A 119 2.48 2.04 6.87
N ASP A 120 1.77 2.30 7.95
CA ASP A 120 1.31 3.63 8.34
C ASP A 120 0.87 3.65 9.81
N LEU A 121 0.69 4.86 10.33
CA LEU A 121 0.09 5.12 11.64
C LEU A 121 -1.05 6.15 11.51
N ILE A 122 -1.79 6.09 10.40
CA ILE A 122 -2.88 7.03 10.08
C ILE A 122 -3.91 7.10 11.19
N PHE A 123 -4.22 5.97 11.83
CA PHE A 123 -5.17 5.92 12.95
C PHE A 123 -4.71 6.69 14.20
N LEU A 124 -3.42 7.00 14.33
CA LEU A 124 -2.88 7.87 15.39
C LEU A 124 -2.82 9.32 14.93
N ARG A 125 -2.41 9.55 13.68
CA ARG A 125 -2.22 10.89 13.10
C ARG A 125 -3.54 11.56 12.76
N HIS A 126 -4.47 10.77 12.21
CA HIS A 126 -5.79 11.19 11.73
C HIS A 126 -6.88 10.23 12.23
N PRO A 127 -7.12 10.20 13.55
CA PRO A 127 -8.13 9.32 14.15
C PRO A 127 -9.54 9.57 13.62
N GLU A 128 -9.82 10.77 13.11
CA GLU A 128 -11.11 11.14 12.51
C GLU A 128 -11.50 10.33 11.27
N PHE A 129 -10.56 9.62 10.64
CA PHE A 129 -10.85 8.74 9.51
C PHE A 129 -11.36 7.37 9.91
N TYR A 130 -11.37 7.06 11.21
CA TYR A 130 -11.71 5.74 11.74
C TYR A 130 -12.79 5.83 12.82
N PRO A 131 -13.62 4.81 13.00
CA PRO A 131 -14.48 4.69 14.17
C PRO A 131 -13.64 4.73 15.46
N ALA A 132 -14.10 5.45 16.48
CA ALA A 132 -13.34 5.61 17.74
C ALA A 132 -12.97 4.27 18.41
N ILE A 133 -13.84 3.28 18.29
CA ILE A 133 -13.58 1.93 18.80
C ILE A 133 -12.41 1.25 18.09
N ASP A 134 -12.29 1.43 16.77
CA ASP A 134 -11.18 0.88 15.99
C ASP A 134 -9.86 1.57 16.35
N VAL A 135 -9.89 2.91 16.50
CA VAL A 135 -8.72 3.70 16.96
C VAL A 135 -8.22 3.18 18.30
N PHE A 136 -9.13 2.94 19.26
CA PHE A 136 -8.77 2.39 20.57
C PHE A 136 -8.03 1.04 20.46
N PHE A 137 -8.56 0.11 19.65
CA PHE A 137 -7.93 -1.20 19.47
C PHE A 137 -6.63 -1.13 18.68
N TYR A 138 -6.55 -0.32 17.63
CA TYR A 138 -5.31 -0.15 16.85
C TYR A 138 -4.21 0.48 17.69
N LYS A 139 -4.54 1.49 18.48
CA LYS A 139 -3.60 2.11 19.42
C LYS A 139 -3.05 1.09 20.42
N ARG A 140 -3.93 0.28 21.03
CA ARG A 140 -3.52 -0.77 21.98
C ARG A 140 -2.60 -1.80 21.31
N LYS A 141 -2.92 -2.23 20.10
CA LYS A 141 -2.10 -3.17 19.33
C LYS A 141 -0.74 -2.58 18.96
N PHE A 142 -0.71 -1.32 18.54
CA PHE A 142 0.55 -0.63 18.23
C PHE A 142 1.50 -0.62 19.41
N TYR A 143 1.06 -0.17 20.58
CA TYR A 143 1.92 -0.17 21.77
C TYR A 143 2.31 -1.58 22.27
N GLN A 144 1.44 -2.57 22.06
CA GLN A 144 1.81 -3.95 22.33
C GLN A 144 2.88 -4.42 21.33
N THR A 145 2.73 -4.11 20.05
CA THR A 145 3.70 -4.45 19.01
C THR A 145 5.09 -3.85 19.32
N LEU A 146 5.15 -2.59 19.77
CA LEU A 146 6.43 -1.97 20.16
C LEU A 146 7.14 -2.71 21.31
N ARG A 147 6.39 -3.29 22.26
CA ARG A 147 6.98 -4.07 23.37
C ARG A 147 7.53 -5.43 22.94
N GLU A 148 6.99 -5.99 21.88
CA GLU A 148 7.40 -7.29 21.35
C GLU A 148 8.49 -7.17 20.29
N ALA A 149 8.57 -6.02 19.58
CA ALA A 149 9.48 -5.84 18.47
C ALA A 149 10.95 -5.72 18.90
N THR A 150 11.82 -6.51 18.30
CA THR A 150 13.27 -6.35 18.36
C THR A 150 13.74 -5.24 17.43
N ARG A 151 13.19 -5.19 16.22
CA ARG A 151 13.39 -4.13 15.22
C ARG A 151 12.10 -3.82 14.47
N ILE A 152 12.04 -2.62 13.88
CA ILE A 152 10.92 -2.18 13.06
C ILE A 152 11.41 -1.86 11.65
N ILE A 153 10.67 -2.28 10.64
CA ILE A 153 10.81 -1.81 9.27
C ILE A 153 9.74 -0.75 9.03
N ALA A 154 10.15 0.48 8.76
CA ALA A 154 9.30 1.56 8.28
C ALA A 154 9.35 1.62 6.75
N ILE A 155 8.20 1.79 6.09
CA ILE A 155 8.14 1.79 4.61
C ILE A 155 8.39 3.18 3.98
N SER A 156 8.55 4.21 4.81
CA SER A 156 8.84 5.58 4.40
C SER A 156 9.45 6.36 5.56
N GLU A 157 10.14 7.45 5.26
CA GLU A 157 10.62 8.40 6.29
C GLU A 157 9.44 9.02 7.05
N CYS A 158 8.31 9.24 6.38
CA CYS A 158 7.09 9.70 7.01
C CYS A 158 6.61 8.70 8.08
N THR A 159 6.54 7.42 7.73
CA THR A 159 6.17 6.36 8.68
C THR A 159 7.19 6.25 9.83
N LYS A 160 8.50 6.35 9.53
CA LYS A 160 9.55 6.37 10.56
C LYS A 160 9.36 7.54 11.54
N ARG A 161 9.10 8.75 11.04
CA ARG A 161 8.80 9.93 11.89
C ARG A 161 7.57 9.73 12.77
N ASP A 162 6.50 9.12 12.21
CA ASP A 162 5.30 8.82 12.98
C ASP A 162 5.58 7.78 14.08
N ILE A 163 6.37 6.74 13.82
CA ILE A 163 6.78 5.75 14.83
C ILE A 163 7.54 6.43 15.95
N LEU A 164 8.50 7.30 15.64
CA LEU A 164 9.27 8.04 16.64
C LEU A 164 8.42 9.03 17.43
N TYR A 165 7.44 9.66 16.78
CA TYR A 165 6.57 10.65 17.43
C TYR A 165 5.55 10.01 18.38
N TYR A 166 4.95 8.87 18.01
CA TYR A 166 3.90 8.21 18.79
C TYR A 166 4.39 7.07 19.68
N GLY A 167 5.56 6.52 19.35
CA GLY A 167 6.14 5.37 20.06
C GLY A 167 7.43 5.74 20.79
N ASP A 168 7.64 5.11 21.94
CA ASP A 168 8.92 5.15 22.64
C ASP A 168 9.75 3.94 22.18
N PHE A 169 10.39 4.06 21.00
CA PHE A 169 11.17 3.01 20.37
C PHE A 169 12.53 3.56 19.89
N PRO A 170 13.64 2.85 20.11
CA PRO A 170 14.97 3.32 19.72
C PRO A 170 15.09 3.55 18.21
N GLU A 171 15.57 4.73 17.79
CA GLU A 171 15.68 5.07 16.38
C GLU A 171 16.64 4.16 15.61
N ASP A 172 17.74 3.73 16.24
CA ASP A 172 18.74 2.81 15.67
C ASP A 172 18.19 1.40 15.43
N LYS A 173 17.00 1.09 15.93
CA LYS A 173 16.26 -0.14 15.70
C LYS A 173 15.12 0.00 14.71
N ILE A 174 15.00 1.15 14.03
CA ILE A 174 14.04 1.39 12.97
C ILE A 174 14.78 1.44 11.63
N ASP A 175 14.58 0.45 10.81
CA ASP A 175 15.15 0.36 9.46
C ASP A 175 14.16 0.91 8.44
N LEU A 176 14.66 1.71 7.48
CA LEU A 176 13.88 2.21 6.35
C LEU A 176 14.02 1.23 5.18
N VAL A 177 12.91 0.65 4.75
CA VAL A 177 12.84 -0.19 3.56
C VAL A 177 11.66 0.26 2.70
N TYR A 178 11.94 0.98 1.64
CA TYR A 178 10.92 1.44 0.70
C TYR A 178 10.21 0.29 -0.01
N GLN A 179 8.94 0.48 -0.33
CA GLN A 179 8.21 -0.47 -1.16
C GLN A 179 8.58 -0.28 -2.63
N SER A 180 8.76 -1.37 -3.36
CA SER A 180 8.95 -1.33 -4.81
C SER A 180 7.62 -1.12 -5.54
N CYS A 181 7.70 -0.51 -6.71
CA CYS A 181 6.61 -0.45 -7.68
C CYS A 181 6.76 -1.58 -8.70
N SER A 182 5.63 -2.07 -9.20
CA SER A 182 5.63 -3.10 -10.25
C SER A 182 6.21 -2.58 -11.56
N THR A 183 7.13 -3.33 -12.16
CA THR A 183 7.79 -2.99 -13.44
C THR A 183 6.82 -2.83 -14.61
N ARG A 184 5.57 -3.34 -14.51
CA ARG A 184 4.54 -3.18 -15.56
C ARG A 184 4.23 -1.73 -15.92
N PHE A 185 4.39 -0.80 -14.98
CA PHE A 185 4.13 0.63 -15.20
C PHE A 185 5.27 1.35 -15.92
N SER A 186 6.48 0.79 -15.93
CA SER A 186 7.62 1.30 -16.68
C SER A 186 7.76 0.67 -18.07
N GLN A 187 7.04 -0.43 -18.35
CA GLN A 187 7.06 -1.11 -19.63
C GLN A 187 6.13 -0.45 -20.66
N SER A 188 6.43 -0.64 -21.93
CA SER A 188 5.54 -0.21 -23.02
C SER A 188 4.26 -1.03 -23.02
N VAL A 189 3.11 -0.36 -23.06
CA VAL A 189 1.79 -0.99 -23.16
C VAL A 189 1.46 -1.24 -24.62
N SER A 190 1.03 -2.46 -24.97
CA SER A 190 0.64 -2.78 -26.34
C SER A 190 -0.62 -2.03 -26.79
N SER A 191 -0.69 -1.70 -28.08
CA SER A 191 -1.87 -1.04 -28.66
C SER A 191 -3.15 -1.83 -28.45
N SER A 192 -3.08 -3.17 -28.46
CA SER A 192 -4.23 -4.05 -28.20
C SER A 192 -4.79 -3.89 -26.80
N LEU A 193 -3.93 -3.79 -25.76
CA LEU A 193 -4.35 -3.55 -24.36
C LEU A 193 -4.95 -2.14 -24.19
N ILE A 194 -4.39 -1.16 -24.91
CA ILE A 194 -4.93 0.20 -24.92
C ILE A 194 -6.35 0.23 -25.51
N GLU A 195 -6.55 -0.42 -26.64
CA GLU A 195 -7.86 -0.51 -27.29
C GLU A 195 -8.86 -1.31 -26.47
N GLU A 196 -8.43 -2.41 -25.86
CA GLU A 196 -9.25 -3.20 -24.94
C GLU A 196 -9.72 -2.35 -23.75
N ALA A 197 -8.80 -1.64 -23.08
CA ALA A 197 -9.14 -0.75 -21.96
C ALA A 197 -10.14 0.32 -22.37
N ARG A 198 -9.91 0.99 -23.53
CA ARG A 198 -10.83 2.01 -24.06
C ARG A 198 -12.22 1.46 -24.29
N ARG A 199 -12.33 0.34 -24.98
CA ARG A 199 -13.61 -0.29 -25.30
C ARG A 199 -14.33 -0.80 -24.07
N LYS A 200 -13.63 -1.51 -23.19
CA LYS A 200 -14.21 -2.16 -22.01
C LYS A 200 -14.75 -1.16 -21.01
N TYR A 201 -14.01 -0.07 -20.78
CA TYR A 201 -14.34 0.93 -19.77
C TYR A 201 -14.91 2.22 -20.36
N GLN A 202 -15.13 2.29 -21.68
CA GLN A 202 -15.64 3.47 -22.37
C GLN A 202 -14.85 4.74 -21.97
N LEU A 203 -13.51 4.61 -21.95
CA LEU A 203 -12.65 5.69 -21.51
C LEU A 203 -12.84 6.95 -22.37
N PRO A 204 -12.95 8.13 -21.74
CA PRO A 204 -13.04 9.39 -22.47
C PRO A 204 -11.74 9.68 -23.23
N GLN A 205 -11.82 10.54 -24.23
CA GLN A 205 -10.66 10.88 -25.06
C GLN A 205 -9.57 11.61 -24.25
N ARG A 206 -10.00 12.52 -23.37
CA ARG A 206 -9.13 13.32 -22.50
C ARG A 206 -9.52 13.13 -21.04
N TYR A 207 -8.58 12.69 -20.20
CA TYR A 207 -8.89 12.53 -18.79
C TYR A 207 -7.66 12.64 -17.89
N ILE A 208 -7.92 13.06 -16.67
CA ILE A 208 -7.03 12.91 -15.53
C ILE A 208 -7.40 11.65 -14.73
N LEU A 209 -6.43 11.02 -14.12
CA LEU A 209 -6.59 9.74 -13.44
C LEU A 209 -6.40 9.88 -11.93
N ASN A 210 -7.24 9.19 -11.16
CA ASN A 210 -7.04 8.92 -9.74
C ASN A 210 -7.16 7.41 -9.49
N VAL A 211 -6.26 6.83 -8.70
CA VAL A 211 -6.29 5.40 -8.34
C VAL A 211 -6.27 5.22 -6.83
N GLY A 212 -7.28 4.53 -6.30
CA GLY A 212 -7.38 4.22 -4.88
C GLY A 212 -8.80 3.93 -4.43
N THR A 213 -8.95 3.35 -3.23
CA THR A 213 -10.27 3.11 -2.64
C THR A 213 -11.02 4.43 -2.44
N VAL A 214 -12.31 4.45 -2.79
CA VAL A 214 -13.18 5.62 -2.64
C VAL A 214 -13.56 5.78 -1.17
N GLU A 215 -12.76 6.56 -0.44
CA GLU A 215 -12.92 6.83 1.00
C GLU A 215 -12.55 8.28 1.36
N VAL A 216 -12.96 8.74 2.54
CA VAL A 216 -12.78 10.14 2.97
C VAL A 216 -11.32 10.57 2.92
N ARG A 217 -10.41 9.74 3.40
CA ARG A 217 -8.97 10.01 3.46
C ARG A 217 -8.34 10.24 2.09
N LYS A 218 -8.81 9.52 1.06
CA LYS A 218 -8.33 9.68 -0.33
C LYS A 218 -8.78 10.99 -0.98
N ASN A 219 -9.68 11.71 -0.33
CA ASN A 219 -10.09 13.08 -0.68
C ASN A 219 -10.50 13.28 -2.16
N ILE A 220 -11.12 12.27 -2.75
CA ILE A 220 -11.61 12.30 -4.14
C ILE A 220 -12.59 13.47 -4.34
N LEU A 221 -13.25 13.92 -3.26
CA LEU A 221 -14.13 15.07 -3.27
C LEU A 221 -13.42 16.35 -3.75
N LEU A 222 -12.16 16.57 -3.37
CA LEU A 222 -11.36 17.68 -3.91
C LEU A 222 -11.23 17.57 -5.43
N GLY A 223 -10.82 16.40 -5.94
CA GLY A 223 -10.73 16.16 -7.38
C GLY A 223 -12.04 16.43 -8.12
N ILE A 224 -13.19 15.97 -7.58
CA ILE A 224 -14.51 16.23 -8.17
C ILE A 224 -14.83 17.73 -8.20
N ARG A 225 -14.58 18.45 -7.11
CA ARG A 225 -14.80 19.92 -7.07
C ARG A 225 -13.90 20.65 -8.05
N THR A 226 -12.66 20.22 -8.17
CA THR A 226 -11.69 20.76 -9.13
C THR A 226 -12.18 20.60 -10.57
N MET A 227 -12.87 19.52 -10.92
CA MET A 227 -13.42 19.32 -12.27
C MET A 227 -14.38 20.42 -12.71
N ALA A 228 -15.07 21.08 -11.79
CA ALA A 228 -15.94 22.21 -12.13
C ALA A 228 -15.18 23.47 -12.60
N LYS A 229 -13.86 23.53 -12.37
CA LYS A 229 -12.96 24.63 -12.75
C LYS A 229 -12.10 24.31 -13.97
N LEU A 230 -12.10 23.05 -14.41
CA LEU A 230 -11.33 22.58 -15.57
C LEU A 230 -12.15 22.59 -16.87
N PRO A 231 -11.48 22.64 -18.04
CA PRO A 231 -12.12 22.60 -19.34
C PRO A 231 -13.13 21.46 -19.47
N SER A 232 -14.23 21.71 -20.17
CA SER A 232 -15.38 20.78 -20.25
C SER A 232 -15.07 19.45 -20.91
N GLU A 233 -14.09 19.41 -21.81
CA GLU A 233 -13.62 18.23 -22.51
C GLU A 233 -12.69 17.33 -21.67
N LEU A 234 -12.22 17.83 -20.53
CA LEU A 234 -11.39 17.05 -19.61
C LEU A 234 -12.28 16.29 -18.62
N HIS A 235 -12.08 15.00 -18.50
CA HIS A 235 -12.83 14.10 -17.63
C HIS A 235 -11.96 13.63 -16.43
N LEU A 236 -12.60 13.09 -15.40
CA LEU A 236 -11.93 12.43 -14.29
C LEU A 236 -12.29 10.94 -14.28
N VAL A 237 -11.27 10.09 -14.39
CA VAL A 237 -11.39 8.64 -14.24
C VAL A 237 -10.86 8.26 -12.86
N ILE A 238 -11.68 7.56 -12.07
CA ILE A 238 -11.38 7.12 -10.72
C ILE A 238 -11.41 5.61 -10.71
N VAL A 239 -10.25 4.98 -10.49
CA VAL A 239 -10.13 3.52 -10.45
C VAL A 239 -9.98 3.07 -8.99
N GLY A 240 -10.94 2.29 -8.50
CA GLY A 240 -10.84 1.74 -7.15
C GLY A 240 -12.15 1.20 -6.61
N ARG A 241 -12.05 0.53 -5.47
CA ARG A 241 -13.21 -0.02 -4.79
C ARG A 241 -14.07 1.11 -4.21
N GLN A 242 -15.35 1.12 -4.56
CA GLN A 242 -16.33 2.03 -3.98
C GLN A 242 -16.71 1.61 -2.55
N THR A 243 -17.01 2.61 -1.73
CA THR A 243 -17.47 2.43 -0.34
C THR A 243 -18.78 3.20 -0.13
N LYS A 244 -19.32 3.18 1.10
CA LYS A 244 -20.50 4.00 1.45
C LYS A 244 -20.28 5.51 1.22
N TYR A 245 -19.02 5.95 1.17
CA TYR A 245 -18.65 7.35 0.88
C TYR A 245 -19.04 7.79 -0.53
N GLN A 246 -19.21 6.86 -1.47
CA GLN A 246 -19.67 7.11 -2.84
C GLN A 246 -20.93 7.98 -2.86
N LYS A 247 -21.90 7.73 -1.98
CA LYS A 247 -23.16 8.50 -1.92
C LYS A 247 -22.94 10.00 -1.72
N LYS A 248 -21.92 10.38 -0.94
CA LYS A 248 -21.55 11.78 -0.74
C LYS A 248 -20.95 12.40 -2.00
N LEU A 249 -20.13 11.63 -2.72
CA LEU A 249 -19.54 12.06 -3.99
C LEU A 249 -20.63 12.23 -5.06
N ASP A 250 -21.57 11.30 -5.17
CA ASP A 250 -22.69 11.36 -6.14
C ASP A 250 -23.56 12.62 -5.90
N ALA A 251 -23.82 12.95 -4.64
CA ALA A 251 -24.56 14.17 -4.30
C ALA A 251 -23.81 15.45 -4.75
N GLU A 252 -22.49 15.49 -4.57
CA GLU A 252 -21.67 16.64 -5.01
C GLU A 252 -21.57 16.71 -6.54
N ILE A 253 -21.38 15.58 -7.22
CA ILE A 253 -21.38 15.50 -8.68
C ILE A 253 -22.70 16.04 -9.26
N LYS A 254 -23.84 15.64 -8.67
CA LYS A 254 -25.16 16.15 -9.05
C LYS A 254 -25.30 17.64 -8.78
N ARG A 255 -24.84 18.12 -7.64
CA ARG A 255 -24.86 19.55 -7.28
C ARG A 255 -24.08 20.42 -8.26
N LEU A 256 -22.94 19.89 -8.76
CA LEU A 256 -22.06 20.59 -9.70
C LEU A 256 -22.49 20.41 -11.17
N GLY A 257 -23.43 19.53 -11.48
CA GLY A 257 -23.89 19.26 -12.85
C GLY A 257 -22.84 18.60 -13.76
N ILE A 258 -21.84 17.89 -13.20
CA ILE A 258 -20.68 17.36 -13.94
C ILE A 258 -20.71 15.83 -14.09
N GLY A 259 -21.88 15.20 -13.96
CA GLY A 259 -22.02 13.73 -13.96
C GLY A 259 -21.43 13.06 -15.20
N ALA A 260 -21.59 13.67 -16.38
CA ALA A 260 -21.05 13.14 -17.64
C ALA A 260 -19.49 13.11 -17.68
N ARG A 261 -18.83 13.84 -16.79
CA ARG A 261 -17.36 13.99 -16.76
C ARG A 261 -16.66 13.14 -15.70
N ILE A 262 -17.41 12.41 -14.85
CA ILE A 262 -16.84 11.62 -13.72
C ILE A 262 -17.11 10.14 -13.98
N HIS A 263 -16.04 9.33 -14.04
CA HIS A 263 -16.10 7.92 -14.35
C HIS A 263 -15.50 7.09 -13.21
N PHE A 264 -16.29 6.19 -12.62
CA PHE A 264 -15.83 5.27 -11.57
C PHE A 264 -15.63 3.87 -12.15
N LEU A 265 -14.43 3.32 -12.01
CA LEU A 265 -14.08 1.98 -12.48
C LEU A 265 -13.72 1.09 -11.28
N GLN A 266 -14.24 -0.14 -11.29
CA GLN A 266 -13.95 -1.14 -10.24
C GLN A 266 -13.47 -2.45 -10.86
N GLY A 267 -12.68 -3.21 -10.10
CA GLY A 267 -12.25 -4.54 -10.52
C GLY A 267 -11.38 -4.53 -11.78
N VAL A 268 -10.64 -3.45 -12.01
CA VAL A 268 -9.75 -3.33 -13.17
C VAL A 268 -8.57 -4.28 -13.00
N PRO A 269 -8.33 -5.23 -13.94
CA PRO A 269 -7.14 -6.07 -13.95
C PRO A 269 -5.86 -5.25 -14.06
N ASN A 270 -4.79 -5.75 -13.47
CA ASN A 270 -3.52 -5.03 -13.41
C ASN A 270 -2.95 -4.62 -14.78
N ASP A 271 -3.10 -5.45 -15.81
CA ASP A 271 -2.60 -5.15 -17.15
C ASP A 271 -3.41 -4.02 -17.82
N LEU A 272 -4.73 -4.06 -17.65
CA LEU A 272 -5.61 -2.96 -18.12
C LEU A 272 -5.43 -1.69 -17.30
N LEU A 273 -5.03 -1.80 -16.02
CA LEU A 273 -4.72 -0.63 -15.20
C LEU A 273 -3.51 0.13 -15.76
N ALA A 274 -2.45 -0.56 -16.16
CA ALA A 274 -1.30 0.07 -16.82
C ALA A 274 -1.70 0.79 -18.12
N ALA A 275 -2.63 0.21 -18.91
CA ALA A 275 -3.16 0.85 -20.11
C ALA A 275 -3.97 2.11 -19.79
N ILE A 276 -4.73 2.14 -18.68
CA ILE A 276 -5.48 3.32 -18.23
C ILE A 276 -4.53 4.44 -17.78
N TYR A 277 -3.47 4.11 -17.01
CA TYR A 277 -2.43 5.09 -16.69
C TYR A 277 -1.79 5.68 -17.95
N ASN A 278 -1.39 4.85 -18.89
CA ASN A 278 -0.66 5.27 -20.09
C ASN A 278 -1.42 6.30 -20.94
N GLN A 279 -2.75 6.28 -20.93
CA GLN A 279 -3.60 7.15 -21.75
C GLN A 279 -4.06 8.43 -21.05
N ALA A 280 -3.85 8.57 -19.76
CA ALA A 280 -4.23 9.76 -19.01
C ALA A 280 -3.34 10.97 -19.36
N GLU A 281 -3.84 12.18 -19.14
CA GLU A 281 -3.08 13.41 -19.33
C GLU A 281 -2.27 13.80 -18.09
N ALA A 282 -2.85 13.57 -16.90
CA ALA A 282 -2.17 13.78 -15.61
C ALA A 282 -2.73 12.80 -14.56
N PHE A 283 -2.00 12.65 -13.49
CA PHE A 283 -2.42 11.88 -12.32
C PHE A 283 -2.67 12.81 -11.14
N ILE A 284 -3.83 12.66 -10.48
CA ILE A 284 -4.14 13.41 -9.26
C ILE A 284 -4.20 12.49 -8.06
N TYR A 285 -3.54 12.88 -6.97
CA TYR A 285 -3.55 12.09 -5.73
C TYR A 285 -3.77 12.99 -4.51
N PRO A 286 -5.01 13.47 -4.30
CA PRO A 286 -5.34 14.46 -3.30
C PRO A 286 -5.46 13.88 -1.88
N SER A 287 -4.91 12.70 -1.63
CA SER A 287 -4.99 11.99 -0.35
C SER A 287 -4.48 12.87 0.79
N ARG A 288 -5.24 12.95 1.88
CA ARG A 288 -4.87 13.75 3.06
C ARG A 288 -3.68 13.17 3.81
N TYR A 289 -3.58 11.85 3.87
CA TYR A 289 -2.45 11.16 4.50
C TYR A 289 -2.29 9.74 3.95
N GLU A 290 -1.04 9.31 3.77
CA GLU A 290 -0.66 7.98 3.28
C GLU A 290 0.55 7.44 4.04
N GLY A 291 0.77 6.14 3.92
CA GLY A 291 1.99 5.51 4.43
C GLY A 291 3.19 5.67 3.49
N PHE A 292 2.94 5.68 2.15
CA PHE A 292 3.99 5.94 1.15
C PHE A 292 3.43 6.65 -0.09
N GLY A 293 2.79 5.98 -1.03
CA GLY A 293 2.29 6.63 -2.24
C GLY A 293 2.65 5.89 -3.53
N ILE A 294 2.62 4.56 -3.50
CA ILE A 294 2.88 3.71 -4.67
C ILE A 294 2.16 4.21 -5.94
N PRO A 295 0.86 4.62 -5.91
CA PRO A 295 0.18 5.12 -7.11
C PRO A 295 0.84 6.35 -7.77
N ILE A 296 1.56 7.17 -7.00
CA ILE A 296 2.36 8.28 -7.55
C ILE A 296 3.52 7.74 -8.39
N ILE A 297 4.22 6.74 -7.86
CA ILE A 297 5.35 6.11 -8.56
C ILE A 297 4.84 5.39 -9.82
N GLU A 298 3.72 4.67 -9.74
CA GLU A 298 3.04 4.05 -10.89
C GLU A 298 2.73 5.07 -11.99
N ALA A 299 2.19 6.23 -11.61
CA ALA A 299 1.86 7.32 -12.52
C ALA A 299 3.09 7.88 -13.22
N ILE A 300 4.15 8.19 -12.47
CA ILE A 300 5.41 8.73 -13.01
C ILE A 300 6.05 7.72 -13.97
N GLN A 301 6.11 6.45 -13.60
CA GLN A 301 6.65 5.38 -14.45
C GLN A 301 5.85 5.22 -15.74
N SER A 302 4.52 5.36 -15.66
CA SER A 302 3.62 5.35 -16.83
C SER A 302 3.70 6.63 -17.69
N GLY A 303 4.54 7.61 -17.31
CA GLY A 303 4.74 8.85 -18.07
C GLY A 303 3.69 9.92 -17.80
N LEU A 304 3.13 9.96 -16.60
CA LEU A 304 2.18 10.99 -16.17
C LEU A 304 2.83 12.04 -15.27
N PRO A 305 2.56 13.32 -15.48
CA PRO A 305 2.83 14.34 -14.49
C PRO A 305 1.85 14.17 -13.32
N VAL A 306 2.31 14.48 -12.11
CA VAL A 306 1.57 14.23 -10.87
C VAL A 306 1.23 15.53 -10.16
N VAL A 307 -0.03 15.65 -9.74
CA VAL A 307 -0.50 16.64 -8.78
C VAL A 307 -0.99 15.90 -7.54
N ALA A 308 -0.39 16.16 -6.39
CA ALA A 308 -0.70 15.48 -5.13
C ALA A 308 -0.98 16.47 -3.99
N ALA A 309 -1.53 15.98 -2.89
CA ALA A 309 -1.66 16.81 -1.70
C ALA A 309 -0.31 16.92 -0.98
N THR A 310 -0.06 18.08 -0.33
CA THR A 310 1.07 18.30 0.56
C THR A 310 0.81 17.76 1.97
N GLY A 311 1.86 17.59 2.77
CA GLY A 311 1.78 17.35 4.21
C GLY A 311 1.80 15.89 4.65
N SER A 312 2.19 14.95 3.76
CA SER A 312 2.37 13.53 4.12
C SER A 312 3.61 12.94 3.44
N CYS A 313 3.62 11.64 3.19
CA CYS A 313 4.69 10.95 2.46
C CYS A 313 4.65 11.16 0.93
N LEU A 314 3.69 11.90 0.40
CA LEU A 314 3.47 12.00 -1.05
C LEU A 314 4.62 12.75 -1.74
N GLU A 315 5.21 13.75 -1.06
CA GLU A 315 6.39 14.48 -1.53
C GLU A 315 7.62 13.56 -1.57
N GLU A 316 7.73 12.64 -0.62
CA GLU A 316 8.78 11.62 -0.58
C GLU A 316 8.63 10.62 -1.73
N ALA A 317 7.40 10.24 -2.09
CA ALA A 317 7.12 9.31 -3.19
C ALA A 317 7.31 9.94 -4.57
N GLY A 318 6.87 11.20 -4.75
CA GLY A 318 6.85 11.86 -6.07
C GLY A 318 8.08 12.73 -6.37
N GLY A 319 8.75 13.21 -5.33
CA GLY A 319 9.93 14.09 -5.47
C GLY A 319 9.59 15.53 -5.82
N PRO A 320 10.63 16.37 -6.01
CA PRO A 320 10.47 17.82 -6.13
C PRO A 320 9.86 18.29 -7.47
N ASP A 321 9.79 17.42 -8.47
CA ASP A 321 9.30 17.76 -9.81
C ASP A 321 7.82 17.41 -10.02
N CYS A 322 7.12 16.95 -8.97
CA CYS A 322 5.67 16.88 -8.91
C CYS A 322 5.09 18.18 -8.33
N LEU A 323 3.80 18.44 -8.56
CA LEU A 323 3.13 19.59 -7.98
C LEU A 323 2.36 19.17 -6.72
N TYR A 324 2.52 19.95 -5.65
CA TYR A 324 1.87 19.67 -4.36
C TYR A 324 1.00 20.85 -3.95
N VAL A 325 -0.24 20.55 -3.59
CA VAL A 325 -1.25 21.56 -3.25
C VAL A 325 -1.94 21.23 -1.93
N GLY A 326 -2.49 22.25 -1.27
CA GLY A 326 -3.26 22.05 -0.05
C GLY A 326 -4.45 21.11 -0.27
N PRO A 327 -4.75 20.20 0.67
CA PRO A 327 -5.78 19.17 0.48
C PRO A 327 -7.23 19.72 0.45
N ASP A 328 -7.42 21.02 0.66
CA ASP A 328 -8.73 21.69 0.61
C ASP A 328 -8.80 22.82 -0.43
N ASP A 329 -7.71 23.06 -1.17
CA ASP A 329 -7.59 24.17 -2.12
C ASP A 329 -7.96 23.73 -3.55
N VAL A 330 -9.21 23.99 -3.93
CA VAL A 330 -9.78 23.66 -5.25
C VAL A 330 -9.13 24.47 -6.36
N GLU A 331 -8.88 25.77 -6.13
CA GLU A 331 -8.35 26.69 -7.15
C GLU A 331 -6.89 26.35 -7.46
N SER A 332 -6.04 26.19 -6.44
CA SER A 332 -4.65 25.78 -6.65
C SER A 332 -4.57 24.40 -7.28
N ASN A 333 -5.48 23.47 -6.95
CA ASN A 333 -5.50 22.14 -7.55
C ASN A 333 -5.83 22.22 -9.05
N ALA A 334 -6.80 23.07 -9.45
CA ALA A 334 -7.14 23.27 -10.87
C ALA A 334 -5.97 23.88 -11.63
N ALA A 335 -5.34 24.93 -11.10
CA ALA A 335 -4.19 25.57 -11.71
C ALA A 335 -2.99 24.59 -11.85
N ALA A 336 -2.73 23.79 -10.81
CA ALA A 336 -1.68 22.77 -10.83
C ALA A 336 -1.93 21.69 -11.88
N ILE A 337 -3.17 21.22 -12.05
CA ILE A 337 -3.51 20.21 -13.08
C ILE A 337 -3.27 20.76 -14.49
N LEU A 338 -3.70 21.99 -14.78
CA LEU A 338 -3.47 22.61 -16.08
C LEU A 338 -1.97 22.80 -16.35
N SER A 339 -1.23 23.30 -15.38
CA SER A 339 0.23 23.44 -15.45
C SER A 339 0.92 22.10 -15.64
N ALA A 340 0.50 21.04 -14.95
CA ALA A 340 1.05 19.71 -15.09
C ALA A 340 0.85 19.13 -16.50
N ILE A 341 -0.34 19.34 -17.09
CA ILE A 341 -0.64 18.91 -18.47
C ILE A 341 0.23 19.68 -19.46
N GLU A 342 0.35 20.99 -19.31
CA GLU A 342 1.14 21.88 -20.18
C GLU A 342 2.64 21.52 -20.13
N ASN A 343 3.19 21.31 -18.93
CA ASN A 343 4.61 21.04 -18.71
C ASN A 343 4.93 19.53 -18.63
N ARG A 344 4.04 18.66 -19.10
CA ARG A 344 4.13 17.20 -18.98
C ARG A 344 5.50 16.63 -19.30
N LYS A 345 6.09 17.03 -20.43
CA LYS A 345 7.37 16.45 -20.90
C LYS A 345 8.50 16.70 -19.91
N GLU A 346 8.62 17.94 -19.44
CA GLU A 346 9.65 18.34 -18.50
C GLU A 346 9.45 17.67 -17.15
N MET A 347 8.26 17.78 -16.57
CA MET A 347 7.93 17.19 -15.27
C MET A 347 8.17 15.67 -15.26
N VAL A 348 7.68 14.95 -16.27
CA VAL A 348 7.84 13.48 -16.37
C VAL A 348 9.31 13.12 -16.52
N SER A 349 10.09 13.84 -17.34
CA SER A 349 11.51 13.55 -17.51
C SER A 349 12.27 13.63 -16.18
N LYS A 350 12.04 14.70 -15.42
CA LYS A 350 12.67 14.91 -14.10
C LYS A 350 12.16 13.93 -13.03
N SER A 351 10.83 13.77 -12.93
CA SER A 351 10.24 12.86 -11.93
C SER A 351 10.65 11.41 -12.16
N LYS A 352 10.81 10.96 -13.42
CA LYS A 352 11.33 9.62 -13.73
C LYS A 352 12.74 9.40 -13.21
N LEU A 353 13.60 10.42 -13.25
CA LEU A 353 14.95 10.32 -12.65
C LEU A 353 14.88 10.17 -11.13
N TYR A 354 13.96 10.89 -10.50
CA TYR A 354 13.78 10.81 -9.06
C TYR A 354 13.28 9.43 -8.61
N VAL A 355 12.24 8.87 -9.27
CA VAL A 355 11.64 7.59 -8.85
C VAL A 355 12.50 6.37 -9.17
N LYS A 356 13.60 6.51 -9.93
CA LYS A 356 14.60 5.44 -10.11
C LYS A 356 15.12 4.86 -8.79
N ARG A 357 15.15 5.65 -7.73
CA ARG A 357 15.48 5.19 -6.37
C ARG A 357 14.53 4.12 -5.83
N PHE A 358 13.34 4.02 -6.39
CA PHE A 358 12.32 3.02 -6.03
C PHE A 358 12.20 1.90 -7.08
N GLU A 359 12.90 2.04 -8.21
CA GLU A 359 13.00 0.99 -9.21
C GLU A 359 14.05 -0.02 -8.76
N ASN A 360 13.80 -1.29 -9.03
CA ASN A 360 14.72 -2.37 -8.67
C ASN A 360 15.16 -2.34 -7.20
N GLN A 361 14.37 -1.69 -6.33
CA GLN A 361 14.57 -1.88 -4.92
C GLN A 361 14.35 -3.36 -4.65
N ASP A 362 15.44 -4.06 -4.43
CA ASP A 362 15.40 -5.41 -3.92
C ASP A 362 14.96 -5.36 -2.46
N VAL A 363 13.64 -5.20 -2.29
CA VAL A 363 13.00 -5.13 -0.97
C VAL A 363 13.35 -6.37 -0.17
N ALA A 364 13.44 -7.53 -0.82
CA ALA A 364 13.77 -8.77 -0.18
C ALA A 364 15.21 -8.76 0.36
N SER A 365 16.21 -8.30 -0.42
CA SER A 365 17.59 -8.17 0.06
C SER A 365 17.70 -7.17 1.20
N GLN A 366 17.03 -6.02 1.14
CA GLN A 366 17.04 -5.05 2.24
C GLN A 366 16.39 -5.63 3.50
N VAL A 367 15.28 -6.35 3.38
CA VAL A 367 14.65 -7.06 4.52
C VAL A 367 15.57 -8.13 5.07
N LEU A 368 16.31 -8.85 4.21
CA LEU A 368 17.30 -9.84 4.64
C LEU A 368 18.46 -9.17 5.41
N GLU A 369 18.91 -7.99 5.00
CA GLU A 369 19.89 -7.21 5.79
C GLU A 369 19.37 -6.88 7.18
N VAL A 370 18.08 -6.52 7.30
CA VAL A 370 17.47 -6.29 8.62
C VAL A 370 17.42 -7.59 9.44
N TYR A 371 17.16 -8.75 8.82
CA TYR A 371 17.20 -10.05 9.51
C TYR A 371 18.59 -10.37 10.07
N ASN A 372 19.65 -9.94 9.38
CA ASN A 372 21.04 -10.16 9.83
C ASN A 372 21.45 -9.25 10.98
N LYS A 373 20.65 -8.24 11.34
CA LYS A 373 20.87 -7.36 12.50
C LYS A 373 20.22 -7.91 13.78
N VAL A 374 19.52 -9.03 13.70
CA VAL A 374 18.77 -9.68 14.77
C VAL A 374 19.34 -11.06 15.04
#